data_1ba73a2ef24c0a8df282c9aa121bf4bc
#
_entry.id   1ba73a2ef24c0a8df282c9aa121bf4bc
#
_cell.length_a   1.000
_cell.length_b   1.000
_cell.length_c   1.000
_cell.angle_alpha   90.00
_cell.angle_beta   90.00
_cell.angle_gamma   90.00
#
_symmetry.space_group_name_H-M   'P 1'
#
loop_
_entity.id
_entity.type
_entity.pdbx_description
1 polymer ?
#
loop_
_entity_poly.entity_id
_entity_poly.type
_entity_poly.pdbx_seq_one_letter_code
_entity_poly.pdbx_strand_id
1 'polypeptide(L)'
;MLYLGVDHHMKTSHLTVTDESGQILKRKGIATRQDELLKALEEFEGEPIKAVLEASYSWGKMFDWLGEVADDVILAHPQKVRAIADARIKTDAIDSETLAHLLRADLIPEAYACSAETRAVKRVLRQRMFLVRVQTMFKNRIHATVNQHDLSRPKVSDLFGAQGMSWLSSIDLPYPDNLILSEDLRFLSEVRARISATEGLIRDLSRGDQAVKLLKSIPGIGDFFSVLIRYEVGDITRFRSPDKFASYTGLIPSTYSSGEKTFRGKLTKRGNKYLRWAFIEAVRPAVMTSPELRAYHDRIRRRKSAGDARVATARKLACITWYVWTEQRLYEIR
;
A
#
# COMPACT_ATOMS: atom_id res chain seq x y z
N MET A 1 -24.34 25.71 -5.62
CA MET A 1 -23.27 24.72 -5.29
C MET A 1 -21.99 25.46 -4.98
N LEU A 2 -21.40 25.18 -3.84
CA LEU A 2 -20.10 25.72 -3.45
C LEU A 2 -18.99 24.70 -3.67
N TYR A 3 -17.77 25.16 -3.99
CA TYR A 3 -16.62 24.31 -4.23
C TYR A 3 -15.51 24.66 -3.25
N LEU A 4 -15.19 23.73 -2.37
CA LEU A 4 -14.19 23.87 -1.32
C LEU A 4 -12.89 23.14 -1.70
N GLY A 5 -11.82 23.87 -1.90
CA GLY A 5 -10.46 23.33 -2.04
C GLY A 5 -9.72 23.38 -0.71
N VAL A 6 -9.09 22.27 -0.33
CA VAL A 6 -8.36 22.15 0.93
C VAL A 6 -6.91 21.72 0.65
N ASP A 7 -5.96 22.60 0.94
CA ASP A 7 -4.56 22.22 1.07
C ASP A 7 -4.27 21.88 2.53
N HIS A 8 -4.04 20.58 2.77
CA HIS A 8 -3.98 20.00 4.11
C HIS A 8 -2.56 19.67 4.55
N HIS A 9 -2.11 20.33 5.62
CA HIS A 9 -0.87 20.06 6.34
C HIS A 9 -1.11 19.60 7.78
N MET A 10 -0.08 19.11 8.46
CA MET A 10 -0.20 18.58 9.80
C MET A 10 -0.66 19.57 10.87
N LYS A 11 -0.21 20.82 10.77
CA LYS A 11 -0.47 21.88 11.78
C LYS A 11 -1.45 22.93 11.28
N THR A 12 -1.41 23.23 9.99
CA THR A 12 -2.22 24.26 9.34
C THR A 12 -2.87 23.69 8.10
N SER A 13 -4.07 24.16 7.76
CA SER A 13 -4.73 23.84 6.49
C SER A 13 -5.24 25.13 5.87
N HIS A 14 -5.19 25.24 4.55
CA HIS A 14 -5.71 26.37 3.81
C HIS A 14 -6.98 25.96 3.10
N LEU A 15 -8.01 26.81 3.23
CA LEU A 15 -9.34 26.60 2.67
C LEU A 15 -9.60 27.72 1.65
N THR A 16 -10.15 27.33 0.50
CA THR A 16 -10.69 28.28 -0.48
C THR A 16 -12.07 27.79 -0.89
N VAL A 17 -13.08 28.63 -0.68
CA VAL A 17 -14.48 28.41 -1.10
C VAL A 17 -14.76 29.28 -2.30
N THR A 18 -15.29 28.69 -3.39
CA THR A 18 -15.71 29.41 -4.59
C THR A 18 -17.16 29.06 -4.91
N ASP A 19 -17.85 29.99 -5.58
CA ASP A 19 -19.17 29.75 -6.17
C ASP A 19 -19.09 29.08 -7.56
N GLU A 20 -20.23 28.89 -8.21
CA GLU A 20 -20.33 28.31 -9.55
C GLU A 20 -19.66 29.18 -10.64
N SER A 21 -19.58 30.48 -10.43
CA SER A 21 -18.91 31.41 -11.35
C SER A 21 -17.39 31.36 -11.22
N GLY A 22 -16.88 30.80 -10.10
CA GLY A 22 -15.49 30.76 -9.73
C GLY A 22 -15.05 31.99 -8.92
N GLN A 23 -16.02 32.81 -8.45
CA GLN A 23 -15.72 33.90 -7.52
C GLN A 23 -15.32 33.31 -6.16
N ILE A 24 -14.20 33.79 -5.61
CA ILE A 24 -13.76 33.37 -4.28
C ILE A 24 -14.63 34.05 -3.24
N LEU A 25 -15.37 33.26 -2.50
CA LEU A 25 -16.22 33.73 -1.38
C LEU A 25 -15.42 33.81 -0.09
N LYS A 26 -14.50 32.86 0.11
CA LYS A 26 -13.65 32.82 1.30
C LYS A 26 -12.30 32.20 1.01
N ARG A 27 -11.28 32.76 1.65
CA ARG A 27 -9.94 32.18 1.73
C ARG A 27 -9.44 32.30 3.16
N LYS A 28 -9.10 31.18 3.80
CA LYS A 28 -8.70 31.17 5.20
C LYS A 28 -7.68 30.08 5.50
N GLY A 29 -6.61 30.46 6.20
CA GLY A 29 -5.73 29.51 6.89
C GLY A 29 -6.29 29.19 8.27
N ILE A 30 -6.34 27.92 8.63
CA ILE A 30 -6.83 27.44 9.92
C ILE A 30 -5.79 26.52 10.59
N ALA A 31 -5.85 26.40 11.90
CA ALA A 31 -5.21 25.27 12.57
C ALA A 31 -5.89 23.96 12.12
N THR A 32 -5.11 22.89 11.91
CA THR A 32 -5.66 21.59 11.46
C THR A 32 -6.36 20.89 12.61
N ARG A 33 -7.57 21.33 12.89
CA ARG A 33 -8.49 20.85 13.92
C ARG A 33 -9.92 20.88 13.40
N GLN A 34 -10.74 19.94 13.86
CA GLN A 34 -12.13 19.82 13.42
C GLN A 34 -12.97 21.05 13.77
N ASP A 35 -12.84 21.54 15.02
CA ASP A 35 -13.55 22.73 15.48
C ASP A 35 -13.22 23.98 14.65
N GLU A 36 -11.97 24.16 14.26
CA GLU A 36 -11.54 25.27 13.40
C GLU A 36 -12.07 25.13 11.97
N LEU A 37 -12.18 23.90 11.43
CA LEU A 37 -12.80 23.63 10.14
C LEU A 37 -14.30 23.99 10.17
N LEU A 38 -15.03 23.47 11.17
CA LEU A 38 -16.46 23.73 11.34
C LEU A 38 -16.74 25.24 11.47
N LYS A 39 -15.99 25.92 12.35
CA LYS A 39 -16.10 27.39 12.51
C LYS A 39 -15.75 28.16 11.23
N ALA A 40 -14.82 27.66 10.43
CA ALA A 40 -14.46 28.31 9.18
C ALA A 40 -15.55 28.20 8.11
N LEU A 41 -16.40 27.18 8.17
CA LEU A 41 -17.47 26.90 7.21
C LEU A 41 -18.87 27.23 7.74
N GLU A 42 -19.02 27.70 8.98
CA GLU A 42 -20.29 28.03 9.64
C GLU A 42 -21.17 28.97 8.82
N GLU A 43 -20.58 29.95 8.14
CA GLU A 43 -21.35 30.90 7.30
C GLU A 43 -21.98 30.27 6.05
N PHE A 44 -21.56 29.04 5.68
CA PHE A 44 -22.07 28.29 4.54
C PHE A 44 -22.98 27.12 4.97
N GLU A 45 -23.40 27.09 6.23
CA GLU A 45 -24.30 26.06 6.75
C GLU A 45 -25.62 26.04 5.96
N GLY A 46 -26.00 24.86 5.47
CA GLY A 46 -27.19 24.69 4.64
C GLY A 46 -26.99 24.91 3.13
N GLU A 47 -25.81 25.38 2.73
CA GLU A 47 -25.47 25.47 1.31
C GLU A 47 -24.88 24.12 0.81
N PRO A 48 -25.20 23.69 -0.42
CA PRO A 48 -24.62 22.49 -0.98
C PRO A 48 -23.13 22.68 -1.29
N ILE A 49 -22.27 21.88 -0.66
CA ILE A 49 -20.80 21.97 -0.76
C ILE A 49 -20.22 20.70 -1.39
N LYS A 50 -19.40 20.87 -2.43
CA LYS A 50 -18.46 19.87 -2.89
C LYS A 50 -17.06 20.22 -2.38
N ALA A 51 -16.35 19.25 -1.80
CA ALA A 51 -15.02 19.46 -1.25
C ALA A 51 -13.95 18.60 -1.94
N VAL A 52 -12.74 19.11 -2.02
CA VAL A 52 -11.56 18.36 -2.50
C VAL A 52 -10.35 18.62 -1.62
N LEU A 53 -9.59 17.53 -1.37
CA LEU A 53 -8.27 17.62 -0.76
C LEU A 53 -7.29 16.68 -1.45
N GLU A 54 -6.00 17.00 -1.37
CA GLU A 54 -4.96 16.16 -1.96
C GLU A 54 -4.63 14.94 -1.07
N ALA A 55 -4.35 13.77 -1.69
CA ALA A 55 -3.96 12.56 -0.99
C ALA A 55 -2.53 12.67 -0.41
N SER A 56 -2.37 13.51 0.61
CA SER A 56 -1.15 13.72 1.39
C SER A 56 -0.98 12.66 2.48
N TYR A 57 0.04 12.79 3.34
CA TYR A 57 0.34 11.82 4.40
C TYR A 57 -0.82 11.61 5.40
N SER A 58 -1.54 12.65 5.78
CA SER A 58 -2.58 12.64 6.84
C SER A 58 -3.99 12.91 6.33
N TRP A 59 -4.23 12.74 5.05
CA TRP A 59 -5.50 13.08 4.39
C TRP A 59 -6.76 12.49 5.07
N GLY A 60 -6.65 11.28 5.61
CA GLY A 60 -7.83 10.53 6.05
C GLY A 60 -8.65 11.20 7.14
N LYS A 61 -7.98 11.92 8.05
CA LYS A 61 -8.64 12.67 9.13
C LYS A 61 -9.41 13.88 8.58
N MET A 62 -8.79 14.65 7.71
CA MET A 62 -9.44 15.80 7.08
C MET A 62 -10.58 15.36 6.16
N PHE A 63 -10.40 14.24 5.43
CA PHE A 63 -11.44 13.66 4.59
C PHE A 63 -12.69 13.27 5.41
N ASP A 64 -12.50 12.64 6.57
CA ASP A 64 -13.60 12.27 7.46
C ASP A 64 -14.34 13.51 8.00
N TRP A 65 -13.60 14.55 8.40
CA TRP A 65 -14.19 15.82 8.86
C TRP A 65 -14.96 16.56 7.77
N LEU A 66 -14.43 16.58 6.55
CA LEU A 66 -15.10 17.17 5.41
C LEU A 66 -16.41 16.46 5.08
N GLY A 67 -16.46 15.13 5.27
CA GLY A 67 -17.69 14.34 5.08
C GLY A 67 -18.82 14.67 6.06
N GLU A 68 -18.55 15.46 7.13
CA GLU A 68 -19.59 15.94 8.05
C GLU A 68 -20.23 17.26 7.58
N VAL A 69 -19.57 18.01 6.68
CA VAL A 69 -19.97 19.37 6.28
C VAL A 69 -20.15 19.54 4.77
N ALA A 70 -19.74 18.57 3.97
CA ALA A 70 -19.87 18.61 2.52
C ALA A 70 -20.69 17.43 2.00
N ASP A 71 -21.53 17.68 0.97
CA ASP A 71 -22.35 16.64 0.34
C ASP A 71 -21.52 15.61 -0.42
N ASP A 72 -20.36 16.04 -0.93
CA ASP A 72 -19.43 15.17 -1.66
C ASP A 72 -17.99 15.58 -1.37
N VAL A 73 -17.12 14.60 -1.11
CA VAL A 73 -15.70 14.82 -0.81
C VAL A 73 -14.84 14.00 -1.75
N ILE A 74 -14.05 14.68 -2.55
CA ILE A 74 -13.15 14.07 -3.53
C ILE A 74 -11.71 14.09 -3.02
N LEU A 75 -11.05 12.93 -3.07
CA LEU A 75 -9.63 12.81 -2.80
C LEU A 75 -8.86 12.95 -4.11
N ALA A 76 -8.06 13.99 -4.26
CA ALA A 76 -7.28 14.27 -5.46
C ALA A 76 -5.97 13.47 -5.50
N HIS A 77 -5.57 13.00 -6.70
CA HIS A 77 -4.32 12.27 -6.89
C HIS A 77 -3.15 13.25 -7.10
N PRO A 78 -2.18 13.37 -6.17
CA PRO A 78 -1.16 14.42 -6.16
C PRO A 78 -0.36 14.56 -7.46
N GLN A 79 0.17 13.43 -7.97
CA GLN A 79 1.00 13.46 -9.19
C GLN A 79 0.23 13.83 -10.45
N LYS A 80 -1.07 13.54 -10.51
CA LYS A 80 -1.91 13.84 -11.66
C LYS A 80 -2.40 15.30 -11.60
N VAL A 81 -2.76 15.79 -10.42
CA VAL A 81 -3.09 17.20 -10.21
C VAL A 81 -1.93 18.08 -10.63
N ARG A 82 -0.71 17.77 -10.18
CA ARG A 82 0.49 18.51 -10.58
C ARG A 82 0.71 18.53 -12.10
N ALA A 83 0.36 17.47 -12.82
CA ALA A 83 0.48 17.43 -14.28
C ALA A 83 -0.54 18.32 -15.00
N ILE A 84 -1.63 18.72 -14.34
CA ILE A 84 -2.69 19.58 -14.88
C ILE A 84 -2.45 21.04 -14.49
N ALA A 85 -2.00 21.28 -13.26
CA ALA A 85 -1.86 22.60 -12.65
C ALA A 85 -0.45 22.77 -12.07
N ASP A 86 0.56 22.93 -12.94
CA ASP A 86 1.94 23.26 -12.52
C ASP A 86 2.14 24.77 -12.44
N ALA A 87 1.98 25.32 -11.23
CA ALA A 87 2.16 26.75 -10.98
C ALA A 87 3.63 27.07 -10.69
N ARG A 88 4.15 28.16 -11.28
CA ARG A 88 5.51 28.67 -11.01
C ARG A 88 5.68 29.20 -9.59
N ILE A 89 4.61 29.73 -9.00
CA ILE A 89 4.58 30.24 -7.62
C ILE A 89 3.69 29.32 -6.81
N LYS A 90 4.22 28.75 -5.73
CA LYS A 90 3.50 27.86 -4.82
C LYS A 90 3.36 28.52 -3.47
N THR A 91 2.09 28.63 -3.01
CA THR A 91 1.72 28.88 -1.63
C THR A 91 0.52 28.01 -1.31
N ASP A 92 0.36 27.64 -0.06
CA ASP A 92 -0.76 26.79 0.41
C ASP A 92 -2.13 27.40 0.04
N ALA A 93 -2.21 28.76 -0.01
CA ALA A 93 -3.40 29.48 -0.45
C ALA A 93 -3.67 29.30 -1.96
N ILE A 94 -2.64 29.31 -2.81
CA ILE A 94 -2.76 29.08 -4.25
C ILE A 94 -3.09 27.61 -4.51
N ASP A 95 -2.52 26.68 -3.76
CA ASP A 95 -2.78 25.25 -3.92
C ASP A 95 -4.24 24.92 -3.55
N SER A 96 -4.81 25.48 -2.46
CA SER A 96 -6.23 25.32 -2.11
C SER A 96 -7.17 25.96 -3.14
N GLU A 97 -6.84 27.13 -3.68
CA GLU A 97 -7.59 27.81 -4.74
C GLU A 97 -7.59 27.00 -6.04
N THR A 98 -6.43 26.50 -6.44
CA THR A 98 -6.27 25.64 -7.62
C THR A 98 -7.13 24.39 -7.51
N LEU A 99 -7.16 23.76 -6.34
CA LEU A 99 -8.03 22.60 -6.09
C LEU A 99 -9.52 22.96 -6.22
N ALA A 100 -9.97 24.09 -5.66
CA ALA A 100 -11.35 24.55 -5.77
C ALA A 100 -11.76 24.78 -7.24
N HIS A 101 -10.91 25.45 -8.03
CA HIS A 101 -11.18 25.68 -9.44
C HIS A 101 -11.17 24.41 -10.29
N LEU A 102 -10.24 23.49 -10.04
CA LEU A 102 -10.22 22.18 -10.72
C LEU A 102 -11.46 21.35 -10.36
N LEU A 103 -11.92 21.39 -9.10
CA LEU A 103 -13.13 20.73 -8.66
C LEU A 103 -14.36 21.28 -9.40
N ARG A 104 -14.49 22.60 -9.44
CA ARG A 104 -15.58 23.30 -10.15
C ARG A 104 -15.64 22.94 -11.63
N ALA A 105 -14.47 22.78 -12.26
CA ALA A 105 -14.34 22.44 -13.68
C ALA A 105 -14.45 20.92 -13.97
N ASP A 106 -14.69 20.08 -12.96
CA ASP A 106 -14.70 18.62 -13.05
C ASP A 106 -13.41 18.02 -13.61
N LEU A 107 -12.27 18.65 -13.28
CA LEU A 107 -10.94 18.26 -13.75
C LEU A 107 -10.08 17.57 -12.68
N ILE A 108 -10.65 17.22 -11.53
CA ILE A 108 -9.91 16.53 -10.46
C ILE A 108 -9.63 15.08 -10.86
N PRO A 109 -8.36 14.67 -10.98
CA PRO A 109 -8.02 13.28 -11.14
C PRO A 109 -8.15 12.57 -9.78
N GLU A 110 -9.22 11.84 -9.60
CA GLU A 110 -9.55 11.20 -8.33
C GLU A 110 -8.55 10.12 -7.90
N ALA A 111 -8.32 10.06 -6.61
CA ALA A 111 -7.70 8.96 -5.89
C ALA A 111 -8.76 8.20 -5.09
N TYR A 112 -8.58 6.91 -4.92
CA TYR A 112 -9.50 6.09 -4.16
C TYR A 112 -9.41 6.38 -2.66
N ALA A 113 -10.44 6.97 -2.10
CA ALA A 113 -10.63 7.18 -0.67
C ALA A 113 -11.27 5.92 -0.04
N CYS A 114 -10.51 5.16 0.73
CA CYS A 114 -11.06 4.01 1.45
C CYS A 114 -11.62 4.43 2.82
N SER A 115 -12.60 3.64 3.32
CA SER A 115 -13.26 3.89 4.61
C SER A 115 -12.28 3.91 5.80
N ALA A 116 -12.68 4.50 6.91
CA ALA A 116 -11.90 4.58 8.15
C ALA A 116 -11.51 3.18 8.66
N GLU A 117 -12.43 2.21 8.59
CA GLU A 117 -12.18 0.81 8.97
C GLU A 117 -11.11 0.18 8.07
N THR A 118 -11.24 0.35 6.75
CA THR A 118 -10.24 -0.15 5.79
C THR A 118 -8.86 0.48 6.06
N ARG A 119 -8.80 1.77 6.38
CA ARG A 119 -7.55 2.44 6.76
C ARG A 119 -6.97 1.87 8.06
N ALA A 120 -7.83 1.52 9.03
CA ALA A 120 -7.39 0.89 10.27
C ALA A 120 -6.76 -0.48 10.03
N VAL A 121 -7.40 -1.34 9.25
CA VAL A 121 -6.85 -2.66 8.87
C VAL A 121 -5.53 -2.51 8.10
N LYS A 122 -5.43 -1.57 7.17
CA LYS A 122 -4.16 -1.27 6.47
C LYS A 122 -3.03 -0.91 7.44
N ARG A 123 -3.32 -0.17 8.51
CA ARG A 123 -2.29 0.14 9.54
C ARG A 123 -1.79 -1.12 10.23
N VAL A 124 -2.69 -2.05 10.61
CA VAL A 124 -2.31 -3.32 11.23
C VAL A 124 -1.47 -4.19 10.28
N LEU A 125 -1.87 -4.30 9.01
CA LEU A 125 -1.12 -5.03 8.00
C LEU A 125 0.30 -4.45 7.80
N ARG A 126 0.41 -3.12 7.75
CA ARG A 126 1.70 -2.43 7.61
C ARG A 126 2.57 -2.57 8.87
N GLN A 127 1.96 -2.59 10.04
CA GLN A 127 2.65 -2.90 11.31
C GLN A 127 3.26 -4.30 11.27
N ARG A 128 2.51 -5.31 10.85
CA ARG A 128 3.05 -6.68 10.69
C ARG A 128 4.23 -6.71 9.71
N MET A 129 4.13 -6.02 8.58
CA MET A 129 5.23 -5.93 7.60
C MET A 129 6.45 -5.23 8.17
N PHE A 130 6.26 -4.20 8.99
CA PHE A 130 7.35 -3.52 9.70
C PHE A 130 8.04 -4.47 10.67
N LEU A 131 7.28 -5.18 11.52
CA LEU A 131 7.82 -6.14 12.49
C LEU A 131 8.63 -7.27 11.81
N VAL A 132 8.18 -7.78 10.66
CA VAL A 132 8.94 -8.78 9.89
C VAL A 132 10.26 -8.23 9.37
N ARG A 133 10.32 -6.96 8.97
CA ARG A 133 11.59 -6.32 8.60
C ARG A 133 12.54 -6.18 9.80
N VAL A 134 12.00 -5.78 10.96
CA VAL A 134 12.76 -5.73 12.21
C VAL A 134 13.27 -7.11 12.60
N GLN A 135 12.44 -8.15 12.48
CA GLN A 135 12.88 -9.54 12.68
C GLN A 135 14.05 -9.91 11.77
N THR A 136 13.98 -9.57 10.48
CA THR A 136 15.06 -9.85 9.52
C THR A 136 16.33 -9.08 9.88
N MET A 137 16.20 -7.85 10.36
CA MET A 137 17.33 -7.05 10.82
C MET A 137 18.05 -7.74 11.98
N PHE A 138 17.34 -8.19 13.01
CA PHE A 138 17.95 -8.92 14.13
C PHE A 138 18.57 -10.25 13.69
N LYS A 139 17.91 -11.02 12.80
CA LYS A 139 18.50 -12.24 12.24
C LYS A 139 19.83 -11.97 11.53
N ASN A 140 19.91 -10.89 10.74
CA ASN A 140 21.15 -10.52 10.04
C ASN A 140 22.23 -10.06 11.02
N ARG A 141 21.88 -9.32 12.09
CA ARG A 141 22.83 -8.93 13.14
C ARG A 141 23.39 -10.14 13.86
N ILE A 142 22.53 -11.08 14.29
CA ILE A 142 22.95 -12.34 14.93
C ILE A 142 23.87 -13.11 13.99
N HIS A 143 23.54 -13.24 12.70
CA HIS A 143 24.44 -13.86 11.73
C HIS A 143 25.79 -13.15 11.65
N ALA A 144 25.81 -11.81 11.64
CA ALA A 144 27.04 -11.03 11.57
C ALA A 144 27.93 -11.28 12.80
N THR A 145 27.36 -11.24 14.02
CA THR A 145 28.08 -11.52 15.27
C THR A 145 28.64 -12.93 15.27
N VAL A 146 27.82 -13.95 15.00
CA VAL A 146 28.24 -15.37 15.01
C VAL A 146 29.30 -15.68 13.93
N ASN A 147 29.25 -14.97 12.79
CA ASN A 147 30.21 -15.17 11.69
C ASN A 147 31.64 -14.65 12.00
N GLN A 148 31.81 -13.83 13.04
CA GLN A 148 33.12 -13.32 13.44
C GLN A 148 33.90 -14.32 14.28
N HIS A 149 33.24 -15.41 14.73
CA HIS A 149 33.85 -16.42 15.59
C HIS A 149 33.90 -17.78 14.88
N ASP A 150 34.97 -18.52 15.10
CA ASP A 150 35.17 -19.87 14.58
C ASP A 150 34.35 -20.88 15.41
N LEU A 151 33.06 -20.98 15.11
CA LEU A 151 32.09 -21.81 15.85
C LEU A 151 31.63 -22.99 15.02
N SER A 152 31.61 -24.18 15.67
CA SER A 152 30.98 -25.37 15.09
C SER A 152 29.46 -25.20 15.04
N ARG A 153 28.92 -25.00 13.86
CA ARG A 153 27.47 -24.77 13.66
C ARG A 153 26.70 -26.07 13.59
N PRO A 154 25.46 -26.09 14.12
CA PRO A 154 24.58 -27.23 13.95
C PRO A 154 24.16 -27.38 12.48
N LYS A 155 24.04 -28.64 12.03
CA LYS A 155 23.51 -28.98 10.69
C LYS A 155 21.99 -28.82 10.68
N VAL A 156 21.49 -27.58 10.62
CA VAL A 156 20.05 -27.25 10.59
C VAL A 156 19.70 -26.44 9.34
N SER A 157 18.49 -26.65 8.83
CA SER A 157 18.00 -25.90 7.66
C SER A 157 17.65 -24.43 7.99
N ASP A 158 17.25 -24.15 9.25
CA ASP A 158 16.95 -22.80 9.76
C ASP A 158 17.63 -22.61 11.12
N LEU A 159 18.61 -21.71 11.16
CA LEU A 159 19.32 -21.34 12.38
C LEU A 159 18.40 -20.69 13.44
N PHE A 160 17.29 -20.14 13.02
CA PHE A 160 16.29 -19.52 13.90
C PHE A 160 15.09 -20.42 14.21
N GLY A 161 15.13 -21.68 13.81
CA GLY A 161 14.21 -22.74 14.27
C GLY A 161 14.56 -23.20 15.70
N ALA A 162 13.79 -24.11 16.28
CA ALA A 162 13.95 -24.53 17.69
C ALA A 162 15.37 -24.99 18.02
N GLN A 163 15.96 -25.89 17.21
CA GLN A 163 17.32 -26.41 17.43
C GLN A 163 18.39 -25.33 17.26
N GLY A 164 18.27 -24.48 16.23
CA GLY A 164 19.21 -23.39 16.01
C GLY A 164 19.14 -22.31 17.10
N MET A 165 17.96 -21.99 17.59
CA MET A 165 17.77 -21.06 18.73
C MET A 165 18.37 -21.63 20.02
N SER A 166 18.18 -22.93 20.28
CA SER A 166 18.82 -23.58 21.43
C SER A 166 20.34 -23.47 21.35
N TRP A 167 20.93 -23.74 20.18
CA TRP A 167 22.36 -23.58 19.96
C TRP A 167 22.82 -22.13 20.11
N LEU A 168 22.11 -21.15 19.51
CA LEU A 168 22.42 -19.73 19.65
C LEU A 168 22.41 -19.26 21.11
N SER A 169 21.52 -19.81 21.93
CA SER A 169 21.43 -19.50 23.36
C SER A 169 22.50 -20.19 24.22
N SER A 170 23.16 -21.21 23.67
CA SER A 170 24.24 -21.97 24.38
C SER A 170 25.65 -21.51 24.01
N ILE A 171 25.80 -20.61 23.02
CA ILE A 171 27.08 -20.10 22.59
C ILE A 171 27.69 -19.22 23.68
N ASP A 172 28.94 -19.52 24.06
CA ASP A 172 29.76 -18.63 24.87
C ASP A 172 30.69 -17.82 23.96
N LEU A 173 30.50 -16.51 23.95
CA LEU A 173 31.31 -15.57 23.16
C LEU A 173 32.11 -14.67 24.11
N PRO A 174 33.28 -14.19 23.66
CA PRO A 174 34.04 -13.20 24.42
C PRO A 174 33.27 -11.88 24.53
N TYR A 175 33.49 -11.11 25.58
CA TYR A 175 32.99 -9.76 25.74
C TYR A 175 33.56 -8.85 24.63
N PRO A 176 32.77 -7.97 23.98
CA PRO A 176 31.36 -7.64 24.26
C PRO A 176 30.33 -8.47 23.46
N ASP A 177 30.74 -9.39 22.59
CA ASP A 177 29.88 -10.07 21.63
C ASP A 177 28.83 -10.98 22.30
N ASN A 178 29.15 -11.52 23.47
CA ASN A 178 28.18 -12.26 24.29
C ASN A 178 26.98 -11.40 24.72
N LEU A 179 27.20 -10.13 25.10
CA LEU A 179 26.13 -9.20 25.45
C LEU A 179 25.30 -8.85 24.21
N ILE A 180 25.96 -8.51 23.10
CA ILE A 180 25.28 -8.16 21.84
C ILE A 180 24.39 -9.32 21.37
N LEU A 181 24.93 -10.55 21.37
CA LEU A 181 24.16 -11.73 20.98
C LEU A 181 22.94 -11.96 21.88
N SER A 182 23.14 -11.89 23.19
CA SER A 182 22.06 -12.13 24.17
C SER A 182 20.92 -11.09 24.02
N GLU A 183 21.26 -9.81 23.82
CA GLU A 183 20.28 -8.75 23.57
C GLU A 183 19.55 -8.95 22.24
N ASP A 184 20.27 -9.22 21.16
CA ASP A 184 19.65 -9.44 19.83
C ASP A 184 18.72 -10.67 19.83
N LEU A 185 19.06 -11.74 20.56
CA LEU A 185 18.18 -12.91 20.75
C LEU A 185 16.91 -12.56 21.54
N ARG A 186 17.02 -11.77 22.60
CA ARG A 186 15.88 -11.29 23.39
C ARG A 186 14.95 -10.45 22.52
N PHE A 187 15.49 -9.45 21.81
CA PHE A 187 14.67 -8.63 20.89
C PHE A 187 14.04 -9.45 19.77
N LEU A 188 14.75 -10.42 19.20
CA LEU A 188 14.21 -11.32 18.20
C LEU A 188 13.01 -12.10 18.73
N SER A 189 13.10 -12.62 19.98
CA SER A 189 12.01 -13.32 20.63
C SER A 189 10.78 -12.42 20.84
N GLU A 190 10.99 -11.20 21.35
CA GLU A 190 9.93 -10.24 21.56
C GLU A 190 9.24 -9.84 20.25
N VAL A 191 10.02 -9.55 19.20
CA VAL A 191 9.47 -9.21 17.87
C VAL A 191 8.65 -10.37 17.32
N ARG A 192 9.05 -11.62 17.49
CA ARG A 192 8.29 -12.81 17.09
C ARG A 192 6.93 -12.90 17.81
N ALA A 193 6.92 -12.67 19.11
CA ALA A 193 5.67 -12.66 19.89
C ALA A 193 4.71 -11.57 19.37
N ARG A 194 5.24 -10.37 19.07
CA ARG A 194 4.44 -9.27 18.51
C ARG A 194 3.93 -9.55 17.09
N ILE A 195 4.72 -10.24 16.25
CA ILE A 195 4.27 -10.70 14.92
C ILE A 195 3.10 -11.66 15.09
N SER A 196 3.21 -12.65 15.97
CA SER A 196 2.16 -13.64 16.22
C SER A 196 0.86 -12.99 16.71
N ALA A 197 0.96 -12.06 17.67
CA ALA A 197 -0.19 -11.30 18.17
C ALA A 197 -0.85 -10.47 17.06
N THR A 198 -0.04 -9.79 16.22
CA THR A 198 -0.55 -9.00 15.10
C THR A 198 -1.23 -9.90 14.04
N GLU A 199 -0.70 -11.09 13.78
CA GLU A 199 -1.31 -12.07 12.88
C GLU A 199 -2.63 -12.61 13.43
N GLY A 200 -2.75 -12.76 14.77
CA GLY A 200 -4.01 -13.05 15.44
C GLY A 200 -5.06 -11.98 15.15
N LEU A 201 -4.71 -10.71 15.39
CA LEU A 201 -5.60 -9.58 15.10
C LEU A 201 -6.00 -9.51 13.62
N ILE A 202 -5.07 -9.76 12.68
CA ILE A 202 -5.37 -9.78 11.25
C ILE A 202 -6.39 -10.87 10.92
N ARG A 203 -6.26 -12.07 11.49
CA ARG A 203 -7.24 -13.16 11.31
C ARG A 203 -8.63 -12.76 11.81
N ASP A 204 -8.70 -12.13 12.99
CA ASP A 204 -9.98 -11.69 13.56
C ASP A 204 -10.65 -10.60 12.70
N LEU A 205 -9.90 -9.61 12.26
CA LEU A 205 -10.37 -8.51 11.40
C LEU A 205 -10.82 -8.98 10.00
N SER A 206 -10.34 -10.12 9.52
CA SER A 206 -10.69 -10.69 8.21
C SER A 206 -11.62 -11.89 8.29
N ARG A 207 -12.10 -12.22 9.50
CA ARG A 207 -12.97 -13.37 9.72
C ARG A 207 -14.28 -13.23 8.93
N GLY A 208 -14.59 -14.23 8.12
CA GLY A 208 -15.82 -14.26 7.33
C GLY A 208 -15.77 -13.46 6.02
N ASP A 209 -14.71 -12.70 5.73
CA ASP A 209 -14.59 -11.97 4.46
C ASP A 209 -14.54 -12.94 3.27
N GLN A 210 -15.56 -12.86 2.42
CA GLN A 210 -15.70 -13.75 1.25
C GLN A 210 -14.58 -13.54 0.24
N ALA A 211 -14.15 -12.29 0.02
CA ALA A 211 -13.06 -11.99 -0.90
C ALA A 211 -11.74 -12.62 -0.42
N VAL A 212 -11.47 -12.60 0.89
CA VAL A 212 -10.29 -13.27 1.46
C VAL A 212 -10.33 -14.78 1.18
N LYS A 213 -11.50 -15.44 1.31
CA LYS A 213 -11.64 -16.87 0.99
C LYS A 213 -11.35 -17.16 -0.49
N LEU A 214 -11.90 -16.34 -1.38
CA LEU A 214 -11.65 -16.45 -2.83
C LEU A 214 -10.17 -16.27 -3.16
N LEU A 215 -9.54 -15.25 -2.61
CA LEU A 215 -8.12 -14.94 -2.86
C LEU A 215 -7.18 -16.03 -2.37
N LYS A 216 -7.49 -16.70 -1.25
CA LYS A 216 -6.72 -17.86 -0.73
C LYS A 216 -6.73 -19.07 -1.65
N SER A 217 -7.69 -19.20 -2.54
CA SER A 217 -7.72 -20.31 -3.51
C SER A 217 -6.63 -20.18 -4.59
N ILE A 218 -6.08 -18.99 -4.78
CA ILE A 218 -5.08 -18.71 -5.81
C ILE A 218 -3.71 -19.25 -5.36
N PRO A 219 -3.02 -20.08 -6.17
CA PRO A 219 -1.71 -20.59 -5.84
C PRO A 219 -0.72 -19.47 -5.44
N GLY A 220 -0.06 -19.66 -4.30
CA GLY A 220 0.91 -18.71 -3.77
C GLY A 220 0.31 -17.56 -2.95
N ILE A 221 -1.00 -17.40 -2.89
CA ILE A 221 -1.68 -16.40 -2.06
C ILE A 221 -2.18 -17.06 -0.78
N GLY A 222 -1.39 -16.98 0.29
CA GLY A 222 -1.73 -17.50 1.63
C GLY A 222 -2.50 -16.47 2.48
N ASP A 223 -2.66 -16.81 3.77
CA ASP A 223 -3.47 -16.04 4.73
C ASP A 223 -3.14 -14.54 4.74
N PHE A 224 -1.87 -14.19 4.91
CA PHE A 224 -1.47 -12.79 4.98
C PHE A 224 -1.66 -12.04 3.66
N PHE A 225 -1.28 -12.66 2.53
CA PHE A 225 -1.38 -11.99 1.23
C PHE A 225 -2.83 -11.82 0.76
N SER A 226 -3.73 -12.75 1.07
CA SER A 226 -5.15 -12.61 0.74
C SER A 226 -5.76 -11.40 1.46
N VAL A 227 -5.48 -11.24 2.75
CA VAL A 227 -5.96 -10.09 3.52
C VAL A 227 -5.29 -8.78 3.05
N LEU A 228 -3.97 -8.80 2.81
CA LEU A 228 -3.26 -7.62 2.29
C LEU A 228 -3.82 -7.16 0.95
N ILE A 229 -4.04 -8.08 0.00
CA ILE A 229 -4.62 -7.77 -1.31
C ILE A 229 -6.04 -7.23 -1.13
N ARG A 230 -6.89 -7.90 -0.33
CA ARG A 230 -8.27 -7.47 -0.07
C ARG A 230 -8.34 -6.03 0.39
N TYR A 231 -7.58 -5.67 1.41
CA TYR A 231 -7.66 -4.34 2.01
C TYR A 231 -6.87 -3.27 1.24
N GLU A 232 -5.75 -3.60 0.58
CA GLU A 232 -5.06 -2.62 -0.28
C GLU A 232 -5.82 -2.31 -1.56
N VAL A 233 -6.61 -3.24 -2.08
CA VAL A 233 -7.49 -3.03 -3.23
C VAL A 233 -8.78 -2.30 -2.82
N GLY A 234 -9.40 -2.71 -1.72
CA GLY A 234 -10.71 -2.20 -1.29
C GLY A 234 -11.84 -2.76 -2.15
N ASP A 235 -12.25 -2.04 -3.17
CA ASP A 235 -13.24 -2.46 -4.14
C ASP A 235 -12.60 -2.86 -5.47
N ILE A 236 -12.83 -4.10 -5.91
CA ILE A 236 -12.28 -4.63 -7.17
C ILE A 236 -13.05 -4.10 -8.39
N THR A 237 -14.32 -3.73 -8.22
CA THR A 237 -15.20 -3.31 -9.32
C THR A 237 -14.76 -1.98 -9.95
N ARG A 238 -14.00 -1.17 -9.22
CA ARG A 238 -13.41 0.08 -9.73
C ARG A 238 -12.37 -0.14 -10.85
N PHE A 239 -11.93 -1.38 -11.07
CA PHE A 239 -11.03 -1.73 -12.15
C PHE A 239 -11.79 -2.38 -13.30
N ARG A 240 -11.96 -1.66 -14.40
CA ARG A 240 -12.71 -2.09 -15.58
C ARG A 240 -12.10 -3.29 -16.32
N SER A 241 -10.85 -3.67 -16.02
CA SER A 241 -10.17 -4.81 -16.63
C SER A 241 -8.99 -5.30 -15.80
N PRO A 242 -8.54 -6.56 -16.00
CA PRO A 242 -7.37 -7.11 -15.32
C PRO A 242 -6.09 -6.30 -15.63
N ASP A 243 -5.98 -5.69 -16.79
CA ASP A 243 -4.84 -4.84 -17.13
C ASP A 243 -4.83 -3.52 -16.35
N LYS A 244 -5.99 -2.92 -16.10
CA LYS A 244 -6.11 -1.74 -15.21
C LYS A 244 -5.74 -2.08 -13.78
N PHE A 245 -6.16 -3.26 -13.30
CA PHE A 245 -5.76 -3.76 -12.00
C PHE A 245 -4.24 -4.04 -11.92
N ALA A 246 -3.67 -4.73 -12.91
CA ALA A 246 -2.23 -4.96 -12.99
C ALA A 246 -1.42 -3.65 -13.04
N SER A 247 -1.95 -2.63 -13.71
CA SER A 247 -1.36 -1.27 -13.70
C SER A 247 -1.35 -0.67 -12.30
N TYR A 248 -2.46 -0.77 -11.58
CA TYR A 248 -2.57 -0.28 -10.20
C TYR A 248 -1.59 -0.99 -9.24
N THR A 249 -1.29 -2.26 -9.47
CA THR A 249 -0.26 -2.99 -8.70
C THR A 249 1.17 -2.56 -9.05
N GLY A 250 1.35 -1.79 -10.11
CA GLY A 250 2.67 -1.36 -10.60
C GLY A 250 3.47 -2.48 -11.29
N LEU A 251 2.80 -3.55 -11.75
CA LEU A 251 3.40 -4.69 -12.45
C LEU A 251 3.33 -4.54 -13.98
N ILE A 252 3.45 -3.30 -14.46
CA ILE A 252 3.51 -2.98 -15.89
C ILE A 252 4.82 -2.29 -16.23
N PRO A 253 5.38 -2.56 -17.42
CA PRO A 253 6.53 -1.83 -17.92
C PRO A 253 6.14 -0.39 -18.27
N SER A 254 7.09 0.52 -18.20
CA SER A 254 6.95 1.83 -18.83
C SER A 254 6.86 1.63 -20.36
N THR A 255 5.97 2.37 -20.99
CA THR A 255 5.79 2.32 -22.44
C THR A 255 6.00 3.72 -22.98
N TYR A 256 6.88 3.85 -23.95
CA TYR A 256 7.08 5.08 -24.71
C TYR A 256 6.73 4.78 -26.15
N SER A 257 5.71 5.45 -26.68
CA SER A 257 5.33 5.35 -28.08
C SER A 257 5.59 6.70 -28.76
N SER A 258 6.33 6.67 -29.84
CA SER A 258 6.54 7.81 -30.70
C SER A 258 6.35 7.35 -32.15
N GLY A 259 5.32 7.85 -32.84
CA GLY A 259 4.90 7.35 -34.11
C GLY A 259 4.55 5.86 -34.10
N GLU A 260 5.07 5.10 -35.04
CA GLU A 260 4.81 3.64 -35.11
C GLU A 260 5.68 2.78 -34.19
N LYS A 261 6.64 3.37 -33.46
CA LYS A 261 7.58 2.62 -32.61
C LYS A 261 7.15 2.67 -31.15
N THR A 262 6.97 1.48 -30.56
CA THR A 262 6.68 1.32 -29.12
C THR A 262 7.87 0.70 -28.40
N PHE A 263 8.45 1.43 -27.46
CA PHE A 263 9.53 0.95 -26.59
C PHE A 263 8.97 0.58 -25.22
N ARG A 264 9.28 -0.63 -24.77
CA ARG A 264 8.95 -1.09 -23.41
C ARG A 264 10.18 -0.98 -22.52
N GLY A 265 10.09 -0.13 -21.50
CA GLY A 265 11.15 0.08 -20.51
C GLY A 265 11.02 -0.82 -19.28
N LYS A 266 11.72 -0.43 -18.21
CA LYS A 266 11.65 -1.09 -16.89
C LYS A 266 10.26 -0.90 -16.27
N LEU A 267 9.96 -1.62 -15.18
CA LEU A 267 8.75 -1.39 -14.39
C LEU A 267 8.63 0.09 -14.00
N THR A 268 7.45 0.66 -14.17
CA THR A 268 7.19 2.08 -13.84
C THR A 268 7.40 2.38 -12.35
N LYS A 269 7.31 1.36 -11.49
CA LYS A 269 7.26 1.46 -10.01
C LYS A 269 6.18 2.43 -9.50
N ARG A 270 5.37 3.02 -10.39
CA ARG A 270 4.16 3.77 -10.06
C ARG A 270 3.06 2.78 -9.69
N GLY A 271 2.24 3.10 -8.71
CA GLY A 271 1.18 2.22 -8.22
C GLY A 271 1.45 1.67 -6.80
N ASN A 272 0.59 0.78 -6.33
CA ASN A 272 0.63 0.30 -4.96
C ASN A 272 1.83 -0.62 -4.69
N LYS A 273 2.78 -0.13 -3.89
CA LYS A 273 4.03 -0.86 -3.57
C LYS A 273 3.80 -2.14 -2.75
N TYR A 274 2.73 -2.18 -1.95
CA TYR A 274 2.39 -3.33 -1.12
C TYR A 274 1.82 -4.47 -1.96
N LEU A 275 0.93 -4.16 -2.90
CA LEU A 275 0.40 -5.13 -3.86
C LEU A 275 1.51 -5.67 -4.77
N ARG A 276 2.36 -4.79 -5.30
CA ARG A 276 3.50 -5.24 -6.12
C ARG A 276 4.39 -6.21 -5.36
N TRP A 277 4.72 -5.89 -4.11
CA TRP A 277 5.51 -6.79 -3.27
C TRP A 277 4.78 -8.12 -3.03
N ALA A 278 3.52 -8.10 -2.65
CA ALA A 278 2.73 -9.30 -2.40
C ALA A 278 2.71 -10.26 -3.60
N PHE A 279 2.40 -9.73 -4.80
CA PHE A 279 2.39 -10.55 -5.99
C PHE A 279 3.76 -11.09 -6.39
N ILE A 280 4.84 -10.32 -6.20
CA ILE A 280 6.21 -10.79 -6.46
C ILE A 280 6.61 -11.91 -5.50
N GLU A 281 6.28 -11.80 -4.21
CA GLU A 281 6.56 -12.84 -3.23
C GLU A 281 5.69 -14.10 -3.44
N ALA A 282 4.46 -13.94 -3.90
CA ALA A 282 3.56 -15.04 -4.22
C ALA A 282 4.04 -15.92 -5.40
N VAL A 283 4.95 -15.41 -6.25
CA VAL A 283 5.42 -16.18 -7.42
C VAL A 283 6.08 -17.49 -7.03
N ARG A 284 7.00 -17.47 -6.06
CA ARG A 284 7.76 -18.68 -5.69
C ARG A 284 6.84 -19.82 -5.24
N PRO A 285 5.97 -19.66 -4.23
CA PRO A 285 5.04 -20.72 -3.86
C PRO A 285 4.06 -21.07 -4.97
N ALA A 286 3.62 -20.10 -5.79
CA ALA A 286 2.72 -20.36 -6.92
C ALA A 286 3.35 -21.31 -7.96
N VAL A 287 4.60 -21.09 -8.34
CA VAL A 287 5.34 -21.95 -9.29
C VAL A 287 5.63 -23.33 -8.70
N MET A 288 5.76 -23.42 -7.36
CA MET A 288 5.96 -24.72 -6.70
C MET A 288 4.70 -25.58 -6.67
N THR A 289 3.53 -24.96 -6.57
CA THR A 289 2.26 -25.65 -6.36
C THR A 289 1.41 -25.79 -7.63
N SER A 290 1.58 -24.90 -8.64
CA SER A 290 0.83 -24.93 -9.90
C SER A 290 1.73 -25.29 -11.08
N PRO A 291 1.51 -26.45 -11.74
CA PRO A 291 2.26 -26.83 -12.94
C PRO A 291 2.11 -25.81 -14.10
N GLU A 292 0.95 -25.22 -14.26
CA GLU A 292 0.68 -24.24 -15.33
C GLU A 292 1.47 -22.93 -15.10
N LEU A 293 1.46 -22.41 -13.86
CA LEU A 293 2.23 -21.23 -13.52
C LEU A 293 3.73 -21.49 -13.61
N ARG A 294 4.17 -22.71 -13.30
CA ARG A 294 5.55 -23.16 -13.51
C ARG A 294 5.90 -23.14 -15.00
N ALA A 295 5.09 -23.79 -15.85
CA ALA A 295 5.32 -23.83 -17.28
C ALA A 295 5.37 -22.41 -17.90
N TYR A 296 4.46 -21.53 -17.46
CA TYR A 296 4.46 -20.13 -17.88
C TYR A 296 5.74 -19.39 -17.45
N HIS A 297 6.13 -19.51 -16.19
CA HIS A 297 7.32 -18.92 -15.63
C HIS A 297 8.60 -19.39 -16.36
N ASP A 298 8.76 -20.71 -16.54
CA ASP A 298 9.95 -21.32 -17.13
C ASP A 298 10.07 -20.98 -18.62
N ARG A 299 8.95 -20.91 -19.36
CA ARG A 299 8.94 -20.42 -20.74
C ARG A 299 9.54 -19.02 -20.88
N ILE A 300 9.20 -18.10 -19.95
CA ILE A 300 9.75 -16.74 -19.98
C ILE A 300 11.21 -16.72 -19.53
N ARG A 301 11.55 -17.51 -18.49
CA ARG A 301 12.91 -17.61 -17.98
C ARG A 301 13.92 -18.07 -19.02
N ARG A 302 13.53 -19.02 -19.89
CA ARG A 302 14.38 -19.51 -21.01
C ARG A 302 14.64 -18.45 -22.06
N ARG A 303 13.69 -17.53 -22.28
CA ARG A 303 13.77 -16.50 -23.36
C ARG A 303 14.33 -15.18 -22.87
N LYS A 304 14.29 -14.91 -21.56
CA LYS A 304 14.68 -13.65 -20.93
C LYS A 304 15.51 -13.94 -19.67
N SER A 305 15.26 -13.20 -18.58
CA SER A 305 15.91 -13.39 -17.29
C SER A 305 14.97 -14.00 -16.25
N ALA A 306 15.56 -14.52 -15.15
CA ALA A 306 14.78 -14.96 -13.98
C ALA A 306 13.97 -13.81 -13.35
N GLY A 307 14.50 -12.58 -13.38
CA GLY A 307 13.80 -11.38 -12.92
C GLY A 307 12.58 -11.07 -13.78
N ASP A 308 12.71 -11.13 -15.10
CA ASP A 308 11.59 -10.90 -16.03
C ASP A 308 10.49 -11.96 -15.86
N ALA A 309 10.90 -13.23 -15.73
CA ALA A 309 9.96 -14.33 -15.48
C ALA A 309 9.17 -14.11 -14.19
N ARG A 310 9.86 -13.72 -13.10
CA ARG A 310 9.22 -13.42 -11.82
C ARG A 310 8.20 -12.29 -11.94
N VAL A 311 8.55 -11.18 -12.59
CA VAL A 311 7.66 -10.03 -12.78
C VAL A 311 6.46 -10.38 -13.67
N ALA A 312 6.68 -11.11 -14.77
CA ALA A 312 5.61 -11.53 -15.68
C ALA A 312 4.64 -12.49 -14.99
N THR A 313 5.14 -13.43 -14.18
CA THR A 313 4.30 -14.34 -13.40
C THR A 313 3.53 -13.59 -12.30
N ALA A 314 4.15 -12.61 -11.63
CA ALA A 314 3.46 -11.75 -10.67
C ALA A 314 2.31 -10.97 -11.33
N ARG A 315 2.51 -10.44 -12.55
CA ARG A 315 1.45 -9.80 -13.32
C ARG A 315 0.33 -10.79 -13.67
N LYS A 316 0.66 -12.02 -14.09
CA LYS A 316 -0.33 -13.06 -14.36
C LYS A 316 -1.15 -13.38 -13.11
N LEU A 317 -0.52 -13.48 -11.93
CA LEU A 317 -1.22 -13.66 -10.65
C LEU A 317 -2.17 -12.49 -10.35
N ALA A 318 -1.76 -11.25 -10.62
CA ALA A 318 -2.64 -10.10 -10.46
C ALA A 318 -3.87 -10.20 -11.40
N CYS A 319 -3.69 -10.56 -12.67
CA CYS A 319 -4.82 -10.77 -13.58
C CYS A 319 -5.75 -11.90 -13.10
N ILE A 320 -5.20 -13.04 -12.64
CA ILE A 320 -5.98 -14.14 -12.06
C ILE A 320 -6.76 -13.63 -10.83
N THR A 321 -6.15 -12.86 -9.97
CA THR A 321 -6.79 -12.25 -8.79
C THR A 321 -8.00 -11.42 -9.19
N TRP A 322 -7.87 -10.61 -10.25
CA TRP A 322 -8.98 -9.81 -10.74
C TRP A 322 -10.14 -10.68 -11.21
N TYR A 323 -9.91 -11.73 -11.99
CA TYR A 323 -10.96 -12.65 -12.45
C TYR A 323 -11.63 -13.40 -11.28
N VAL A 324 -10.84 -14.03 -10.40
CA VAL A 324 -11.34 -14.78 -9.25
C VAL A 324 -12.24 -13.89 -8.37
N TRP A 325 -11.81 -12.67 -8.14
CA TRP A 325 -12.55 -11.77 -7.26
C TRP A 325 -13.78 -11.14 -7.95
N THR A 326 -13.67 -10.73 -9.22
CA THR A 326 -14.79 -10.13 -9.96
C THR A 326 -15.87 -11.16 -10.28
N GLU A 327 -15.48 -12.38 -10.67
CA GLU A 327 -16.40 -13.46 -11.00
C GLU A 327 -16.93 -14.22 -9.76
N GLN A 328 -16.47 -13.87 -8.55
CA GLN A 328 -16.87 -14.45 -7.27
C GLN A 328 -16.77 -15.98 -7.25
N ARG A 329 -15.76 -16.56 -7.89
CA ARG A 329 -15.53 -18.00 -7.96
C ARG A 329 -14.11 -18.36 -7.50
N LEU A 330 -13.96 -19.58 -6.97
CA LEU A 330 -12.66 -20.10 -6.59
C LEU A 330 -11.75 -20.26 -7.82
N TYR A 331 -10.44 -20.18 -7.58
CA TYR A 331 -9.47 -20.49 -8.63
C TYR A 331 -9.56 -21.97 -8.99
N GLU A 332 -9.78 -22.26 -10.25
CA GLU A 332 -9.77 -23.60 -10.83
C GLU A 332 -8.63 -23.70 -11.85
N ILE A 333 -7.92 -24.81 -11.83
CA ILE A 333 -6.93 -25.16 -12.84
C ILE A 333 -7.72 -25.49 -14.12
N ARG A 334 -7.53 -24.72 -15.19
CA ARG A 334 -8.09 -24.99 -16.51
C ARG A 334 -7.04 -25.60 -17.40
#